data_191febd72819f4ab43d2fee4cef7a25f
#
_entry.id   191febd72819f4ab43d2fee4cef7a25f
#
_cell.length_a   1.000
_cell.length_b   1.000
_cell.length_c   1.000
_cell.angle_alpha   90.00
_cell.angle_beta   90.00
_cell.angle_gamma   90.00
#
_symmetry.space_group_name_H-M   'P 1'
#
loop_
_entity.id
_entity.type
_entity.pdbx_description
1 polymer ?
#
loop_
_entity_poly.entity_id
_entity_poly.type
_entity_poly.pdbx_seq_one_letter_code
_entity_poly.pdbx_strand_id
1 'polypeptide(L)'
;MKTTQLFLTFFLFTIFTNRSLLSAAAEEPAPVLDTDRNLVRAGVEYYILPVIRGRGGGLTLASTGNETCPLDVVQEQLEVKNGLPLTFRPVNPKKGVVRVSTDQNIKFSAATICVQSTVWKLDKYDASTGKYFITTGVEGKAGRETISNWFKIETYGDDDYKLVSAPQCVITAKSYAKTWAFLCKMEKAFGSD
;
A
#
# COMPACT_ATOMS: atom_id res chain seq x y z
N MET A 1 -32.20 -24.92 53.46
CA MET A 1 -31.52 -23.64 53.17
C MET A 1 -30.16 -23.77 52.50
N LYS A 2 -29.39 -24.85 52.65
CA LYS A 2 -28.06 -25.03 51.97
C LYS A 2 -28.14 -25.35 50.50
N THR A 3 -29.16 -26.03 50.03
CA THR A 3 -29.36 -26.40 48.61
C THR A 3 -29.74 -25.22 47.69
N THR A 4 -30.56 -24.28 48.21
CA THR A 4 -30.95 -23.07 47.46
C THR A 4 -29.79 -22.13 47.21
N GLN A 5 -28.86 -22.03 48.14
CA GLN A 5 -27.67 -21.20 48.02
C GLN A 5 -26.69 -21.77 46.99
N LEU A 6 -26.60 -23.11 46.89
CA LEU A 6 -25.75 -23.78 45.90
C LEU A 6 -26.26 -23.56 44.45
N PHE A 7 -27.55 -23.58 44.24
CA PHE A 7 -28.15 -23.30 42.92
C PHE A 7 -28.00 -21.85 42.52
N LEU A 8 -28.07 -20.90 43.46
CA LEU A 8 -27.91 -19.49 43.15
C LEU A 8 -26.47 -19.14 42.75
N THR A 9 -25.48 -19.75 43.44
CA THR A 9 -24.05 -19.55 43.06
C THR A 9 -23.72 -20.19 41.74
N PHE A 10 -24.30 -21.35 41.38
CA PHE A 10 -24.12 -22.02 40.11
C PHE A 10 -24.73 -21.19 38.96
N PHE A 11 -25.90 -20.61 39.19
CA PHE A 11 -26.60 -19.78 38.21
C PHE A 11 -25.87 -18.45 37.97
N LEU A 12 -25.30 -17.83 38.98
CA LEU A 12 -24.46 -16.64 38.86
C LEU A 12 -23.15 -16.93 38.12
N PHE A 13 -22.55 -18.10 38.35
CA PHE A 13 -21.31 -18.48 37.66
C PHE A 13 -21.54 -18.71 36.16
N THR A 14 -22.67 -19.27 35.76
CA THR A 14 -23.03 -19.46 34.34
C THR A 14 -23.30 -18.16 33.61
N ILE A 15 -23.82 -17.13 34.30
CA ILE A 15 -24.06 -15.80 33.72
C ILE A 15 -22.73 -15.06 33.47
N PHE A 16 -21.73 -15.23 34.37
CA PHE A 16 -20.41 -14.61 34.20
C PHE A 16 -19.56 -15.28 33.12
N THR A 17 -19.69 -16.58 32.89
CA THR A 17 -18.92 -17.28 31.84
C THR A 17 -19.42 -16.99 30.44
N ASN A 18 -20.67 -16.59 30.22
CA ASN A 18 -21.22 -16.26 28.93
C ASN A 18 -20.83 -14.85 28.41
N ARG A 19 -20.18 -14.01 29.23
CA ARG A 19 -19.73 -12.68 28.78
C ARG A 19 -18.37 -12.69 28.06
N SER A 20 -17.67 -13.82 28.05
CA SER A 20 -16.30 -13.89 27.46
C SER A 20 -16.26 -14.30 26.00
N LEU A 21 -17.39 -14.45 25.32
CA LEU A 21 -17.47 -14.84 23.91
C LEU A 21 -18.01 -13.71 23.01
N LEU A 22 -17.97 -12.45 23.44
CA LEU A 22 -17.88 -11.39 22.44
C LEU A 22 -16.46 -11.47 21.87
N SER A 23 -16.26 -12.35 20.91
CA SER A 23 -15.15 -12.32 19.98
C SER A 23 -15.10 -10.87 19.49
N ALA A 24 -14.06 -10.14 19.87
CA ALA A 24 -13.73 -8.89 19.21
C ALA A 24 -13.48 -9.28 17.74
N ALA A 25 -14.50 -9.17 16.91
CA ALA A 25 -14.33 -9.23 15.48
C ALA A 25 -13.30 -8.14 15.19
N ALA A 26 -12.09 -8.53 14.80
CA ALA A 26 -11.05 -7.59 14.47
C ALA A 26 -11.65 -6.66 13.42
N GLU A 27 -11.80 -5.40 13.78
CA GLU A 27 -12.39 -4.39 12.89
C GLU A 27 -11.60 -4.39 11.57
N GLU A 28 -12.32 -4.56 10.48
CA GLU A 28 -11.70 -4.64 9.18
C GLU A 28 -11.04 -3.27 8.87
N PRO A 29 -9.75 -3.23 8.43
CA PRO A 29 -9.10 -1.96 8.13
C PRO A 29 -9.91 -1.11 7.16
N ALA A 30 -9.91 0.20 7.33
CA ALA A 30 -10.66 1.14 6.51
C ALA A 30 -10.28 1.00 5.01
N PRO A 31 -11.23 1.16 4.08
CA PRO A 31 -10.94 1.15 2.67
C PRO A 31 -10.13 2.38 2.25
N VAL A 32 -9.28 2.23 1.24
CA VAL A 32 -8.64 3.35 0.55
C VAL A 32 -9.64 3.96 -0.41
N LEU A 33 -9.71 5.28 -0.45
CA LEU A 33 -10.57 6.05 -1.35
C LEU A 33 -9.73 6.76 -2.41
N ASP A 34 -10.29 6.90 -3.61
CA ASP A 34 -9.72 7.75 -4.66
C ASP A 34 -10.10 9.24 -4.46
N THR A 35 -9.68 10.10 -5.36
CA THR A 35 -9.97 11.55 -5.32
C THR A 35 -11.45 11.87 -5.42
N ASP A 36 -12.25 10.97 -6.00
CA ASP A 36 -13.72 11.11 -6.14
C ASP A 36 -14.47 10.43 -4.98
N ARG A 37 -13.74 9.98 -3.93
CA ARG A 37 -14.28 9.25 -2.77
C ARG A 37 -14.85 7.88 -3.09
N ASN A 38 -14.50 7.28 -4.22
CA ASN A 38 -14.84 5.91 -4.53
C ASN A 38 -13.83 4.94 -3.89
N LEU A 39 -14.28 3.70 -3.66
CA LEU A 39 -13.41 2.65 -3.15
C LEU A 39 -12.33 2.28 -4.17
N VAL A 40 -11.07 2.32 -3.76
CA VAL A 40 -9.97 1.79 -4.57
C VAL A 40 -10.09 0.26 -4.64
N ARG A 41 -10.14 -0.28 -5.86
CA ARG A 41 -10.36 -1.70 -6.13
C ARG A 41 -9.10 -2.39 -6.62
N ALA A 42 -8.92 -3.63 -6.19
CA ALA A 42 -7.85 -4.49 -6.66
C ALA A 42 -7.95 -4.74 -8.17
N GLY A 43 -6.83 -4.61 -8.89
CA GLY A 43 -6.75 -4.87 -10.32
C GLY A 43 -7.30 -3.75 -11.22
N VAL A 44 -7.89 -2.70 -10.66
CA VAL A 44 -8.28 -1.48 -11.40
C VAL A 44 -7.07 -0.54 -11.47
N GLU A 45 -6.97 0.21 -12.55
CA GLU A 45 -5.86 1.13 -12.79
C GLU A 45 -6.09 2.48 -12.13
N TYR A 46 -5.04 2.97 -11.44
CA TYR A 46 -5.01 4.26 -10.76
C TYR A 46 -3.69 4.97 -11.04
N TYR A 47 -3.70 6.29 -10.91
CA TYR A 47 -2.49 7.10 -10.81
C TYR A 47 -2.20 7.40 -9.34
N ILE A 48 -0.92 7.44 -8.98
CA ILE A 48 -0.47 7.93 -7.69
C ILE A 48 0.08 9.34 -7.89
N LEU A 49 -0.61 10.32 -7.34
CA LEU A 49 -0.31 11.74 -7.48
C LEU A 49 0.23 12.32 -6.17
N PRO A 50 1.15 13.30 -6.21
CA PRO A 50 1.62 13.98 -5.02
C PRO A 50 0.51 14.83 -4.40
N VAL A 51 0.48 14.89 -3.08
CA VAL A 51 -0.43 15.76 -2.32
C VAL A 51 -0.01 17.24 -2.45
N ILE A 52 1.31 17.48 -2.44
CA ILE A 52 1.86 18.83 -2.45
C ILE A 52 2.02 19.32 -3.88
N ARG A 53 1.28 20.36 -4.23
CA ARG A 53 1.36 21.02 -5.55
C ARG A 53 2.72 21.71 -5.76
N GLY A 54 3.14 21.82 -7.02
CA GLY A 54 4.41 22.45 -7.41
C GLY A 54 5.65 21.58 -7.13
N ARG A 55 5.45 20.30 -6.83
CA ARG A 55 6.52 19.35 -6.48
C ARG A 55 6.71 18.22 -7.50
N GLY A 56 6.20 18.38 -8.71
CA GLY A 56 6.22 17.39 -9.78
C GLY A 56 4.88 16.68 -9.93
N GLY A 57 4.82 15.77 -10.90
CA GLY A 57 3.63 14.98 -11.24
C GLY A 57 3.57 13.63 -10.56
N GLY A 58 2.82 12.71 -11.15
CA GLY A 58 2.63 11.35 -10.65
C GLY A 58 3.85 10.45 -10.82
N LEU A 59 3.69 9.18 -10.49
CA LEU A 59 4.78 8.20 -10.55
C LEU A 59 4.91 7.58 -11.93
N THR A 60 6.17 7.33 -12.33
CA THR A 60 6.54 6.73 -13.62
C THR A 60 7.77 5.82 -13.45
N LEU A 61 8.25 5.26 -14.53
CA LEU A 61 9.45 4.42 -14.59
C LEU A 61 10.56 5.10 -15.39
N ALA A 62 11.78 5.07 -14.87
CA ALA A 62 12.96 5.52 -15.59
C ALA A 62 14.20 4.76 -15.15
N SER A 63 15.20 4.68 -16.02
CA SER A 63 16.56 4.30 -15.63
C SER A 63 17.24 5.48 -14.97
N THR A 64 17.73 5.31 -13.75
CA THR A 64 18.43 6.37 -13.00
C THR A 64 19.90 6.05 -12.73
N GLY A 65 20.34 4.86 -13.06
CA GLY A 65 21.72 4.40 -12.95
C GLY A 65 22.41 4.24 -14.30
N ASN A 66 23.55 3.56 -14.30
CA ASN A 66 24.30 3.23 -15.51
C ASN A 66 23.70 2.06 -16.28
N GLU A 67 22.82 1.28 -15.63
CA GLU A 67 22.15 0.13 -16.24
C GLU A 67 20.76 0.53 -16.69
N THR A 68 20.32 -0.01 -17.83
CA THR A 68 18.98 0.24 -18.37
C THR A 68 17.91 -0.48 -17.56
N CYS A 69 18.23 -1.61 -16.96
CA CYS A 69 17.32 -2.47 -16.19
C CYS A 69 17.97 -2.94 -14.88
N PRO A 70 17.19 -3.08 -13.79
CA PRO A 70 15.76 -2.79 -13.69
C PRO A 70 15.47 -1.28 -13.75
N LEU A 71 14.22 -0.92 -14.06
CA LEU A 71 13.77 0.46 -13.99
C LEU A 71 13.45 0.86 -12.56
N ASP A 72 13.71 2.11 -12.23
CA ASP A 72 13.34 2.72 -10.95
C ASP A 72 11.99 3.41 -11.02
N VAL A 73 11.28 3.41 -9.89
CA VAL A 73 10.08 4.23 -9.70
C VAL A 73 10.50 5.66 -9.44
N VAL A 74 10.14 6.55 -10.32
CA VAL A 74 10.48 7.97 -10.25
C VAL A 74 9.24 8.84 -10.30
N GLN A 75 9.35 10.07 -9.83
CA GLN A 75 8.31 11.07 -9.95
C GLN A 75 8.49 11.88 -11.23
N GLU A 76 7.41 12.13 -11.97
CA GLU A 76 7.40 13.04 -13.10
C GLU A 76 7.80 14.46 -12.68
N GLN A 77 8.60 15.13 -13.51
CA GLN A 77 9.07 16.49 -13.20
C GLN A 77 7.95 17.54 -13.34
N LEU A 78 7.07 17.33 -14.32
CA LEU A 78 5.98 18.26 -14.62
C LEU A 78 4.73 17.85 -13.85
N GLU A 79 4.16 18.76 -13.09
CA GLU A 79 2.95 18.55 -12.28
C GLU A 79 1.73 18.11 -13.10
N VAL A 80 1.67 18.52 -14.36
CA VAL A 80 0.57 18.16 -15.26
C VAL A 80 0.65 16.71 -15.78
N LYS A 81 1.72 16.00 -15.49
CA LYS A 81 1.89 14.60 -15.89
C LYS A 81 1.44 13.66 -14.78
N ASN A 82 0.41 12.87 -15.05
CA ASN A 82 -0.09 11.86 -14.10
C ASN A 82 0.85 10.65 -13.93
N GLY A 83 1.86 10.51 -14.79
CA GLY A 83 2.76 9.37 -14.78
C GLY A 83 2.15 8.15 -15.45
N LEU A 84 2.49 6.96 -14.96
CA LEU A 84 1.98 5.67 -15.47
C LEU A 84 0.87 5.13 -14.58
N PRO A 85 -0.17 4.52 -15.18
CA PRO A 85 -1.20 3.84 -14.41
C PRO A 85 -0.63 2.60 -13.74
N LEU A 86 -1.17 2.26 -12.56
CA LEU A 86 -0.75 1.11 -11.78
C LEU A 86 -1.95 0.39 -11.16
N THR A 87 -1.74 -0.84 -10.78
CA THR A 87 -2.73 -1.69 -10.12
C THR A 87 -2.24 -2.13 -8.75
N PHE A 88 -3.19 -2.32 -7.82
CA PHE A 88 -2.96 -2.86 -6.49
C PHE A 88 -3.40 -4.31 -6.42
N ARG A 89 -2.57 -5.16 -5.77
CA ARG A 89 -2.87 -6.56 -5.50
C ARG A 89 -2.72 -6.85 -4.01
N PRO A 90 -3.79 -6.71 -3.22
CA PRO A 90 -3.78 -7.04 -1.79
C PRO A 90 -3.42 -8.51 -1.55
N VAL A 91 -2.80 -8.81 -0.42
CA VAL A 91 -2.46 -10.18 0.01
C VAL A 91 -3.70 -11.10 0.02
N ASN A 92 -4.89 -10.54 0.27
CA ASN A 92 -6.17 -11.24 0.12
C ASN A 92 -6.99 -10.65 -1.04
N PRO A 93 -6.78 -11.11 -2.28
CA PRO A 93 -7.43 -10.54 -3.47
C PRO A 93 -8.94 -10.80 -3.53
N LYS A 94 -9.46 -11.78 -2.78
CA LYS A 94 -10.90 -12.13 -2.79
C LYS A 94 -11.80 -11.00 -2.30
N LYS A 95 -11.29 -10.07 -1.52
CA LYS A 95 -12.06 -8.94 -0.99
C LYS A 95 -12.27 -7.81 -2.01
N GLY A 96 -11.50 -7.78 -3.09
CA GLY A 96 -11.66 -6.84 -4.20
C GLY A 96 -11.47 -5.36 -3.88
N VAL A 97 -11.24 -4.99 -2.61
CA VAL A 97 -11.07 -3.61 -2.13
C VAL A 97 -9.69 -3.46 -1.50
N VAL A 98 -9.00 -2.39 -1.86
CA VAL A 98 -7.72 -2.00 -1.25
C VAL A 98 -7.99 -1.34 0.10
N ARG A 99 -7.25 -1.77 1.14
CA ARG A 99 -7.44 -1.28 2.51
C ARG A 99 -6.14 -0.73 3.07
N VAL A 100 -6.27 0.25 3.96
CA VAL A 100 -5.13 0.79 4.70
C VAL A 100 -4.48 -0.29 5.56
N SER A 101 -3.20 -0.12 5.86
CA SER A 101 -2.40 -1.01 6.72
C SER A 101 -2.37 -2.49 6.27
N THR A 102 -2.80 -2.78 5.03
CA THR A 102 -2.82 -4.13 4.46
C THR A 102 -1.68 -4.29 3.45
N ASP A 103 -0.98 -5.42 3.54
CA ASP A 103 0.10 -5.74 2.60
C ASP A 103 -0.45 -5.97 1.20
N GLN A 104 0.22 -5.37 0.21
CA GLN A 104 -0.15 -5.46 -1.19
C GLN A 104 1.06 -5.33 -2.10
N ASN A 105 1.00 -5.95 -3.27
CA ASN A 105 1.90 -5.63 -4.36
C ASN A 105 1.34 -4.46 -5.17
N ILE A 106 2.24 -3.63 -5.69
CA ILE A 106 1.93 -2.52 -6.59
C ILE A 106 2.64 -2.80 -7.90
N LYS A 107 1.94 -2.64 -9.03
CA LYS A 107 2.48 -2.94 -10.36
C LYS A 107 2.04 -1.88 -11.34
N PHE A 108 2.97 -1.33 -12.12
CA PHE A 108 2.60 -0.48 -13.25
C PHE A 108 1.98 -1.29 -14.39
N SER A 109 0.93 -0.74 -14.98
CA SER A 109 0.25 -1.27 -16.17
C SER A 109 0.92 -0.72 -17.44
N ALA A 110 2.23 -0.98 -17.58
CA ALA A 110 3.02 -0.48 -18.70
C ALA A 110 3.91 -1.58 -19.27
N ALA A 111 4.08 -1.58 -20.60
CA ALA A 111 5.10 -2.38 -21.27
C ALA A 111 6.45 -1.67 -21.12
N THR A 112 7.51 -2.41 -20.85
CA THR A 112 8.87 -1.90 -20.73
C THR A 112 9.83 -2.72 -21.59
N ILE A 113 10.99 -2.17 -21.88
CA ILE A 113 12.09 -2.89 -22.56
C ILE A 113 12.78 -3.91 -21.65
N CYS A 114 12.54 -3.85 -20.34
CA CYS A 114 13.09 -4.78 -19.37
C CYS A 114 12.29 -6.07 -19.33
N VAL A 115 12.98 -7.20 -19.24
CA VAL A 115 12.35 -8.52 -19.14
C VAL A 115 11.61 -8.71 -17.81
N GLN A 116 12.04 -7.97 -16.78
CA GLN A 116 11.43 -8.03 -15.44
C GLN A 116 10.01 -7.46 -15.45
N SER A 117 9.18 -7.97 -14.55
CA SER A 117 7.87 -7.41 -14.27
C SER A 117 7.99 -5.98 -13.74
N THR A 118 6.95 -5.17 -13.94
CA THR A 118 6.85 -3.80 -13.41
C THR A 118 6.33 -3.76 -11.96
N VAL A 119 6.39 -4.88 -11.24
CA VAL A 119 6.06 -4.96 -9.80
C VAL A 119 7.10 -4.19 -9.00
N TRP A 120 6.63 -3.39 -8.08
CA TRP A 120 7.49 -2.62 -7.20
C TRP A 120 8.28 -3.51 -6.25
N LYS A 121 9.54 -3.14 -6.05
CA LYS A 121 10.46 -3.78 -5.13
C LYS A 121 11.27 -2.72 -4.39
N LEU A 122 11.35 -2.84 -3.07
CA LEU A 122 12.25 -2.02 -2.26
C LEU A 122 13.69 -2.38 -2.64
N ASP A 123 14.45 -1.39 -3.05
CA ASP A 123 15.86 -1.54 -3.38
C ASP A 123 16.73 -1.54 -2.12
N LYS A 124 18.02 -1.74 -2.29
CA LYS A 124 18.99 -1.67 -1.19
C LYS A 124 19.08 -0.25 -0.63
N TYR A 125 19.45 -0.17 0.63
CA TYR A 125 19.73 1.11 1.27
C TYR A 125 20.88 1.81 0.56
N ASP A 126 20.64 3.05 0.14
CA ASP A 126 21.66 3.90 -0.45
C ASP A 126 22.31 4.75 0.65
N ALA A 127 23.53 4.38 1.03
CA ALA A 127 24.27 5.07 2.09
C ALA A 127 24.64 6.53 1.71
N SER A 128 24.72 6.86 0.42
CA SER A 128 25.06 8.20 -0.05
C SER A 128 23.93 9.19 0.15
N THR A 129 22.69 8.74 0.00
CA THR A 129 21.48 9.55 0.16
C THR A 129 20.78 9.32 1.49
N GLY A 130 21.13 8.26 2.22
CA GLY A 130 20.47 7.88 3.47
C GLY A 130 19.06 7.33 3.27
N LYS A 131 18.74 6.72 2.12
CA LYS A 131 17.37 6.39 1.73
C LYS A 131 17.23 5.02 1.09
N TYR A 132 15.99 4.54 1.11
CA TYR A 132 15.56 3.42 0.31
C TYR A 132 14.77 3.94 -0.90
N PHE A 133 15.03 3.36 -2.05
CA PHE A 133 14.31 3.65 -3.29
C PHE A 133 13.46 2.45 -3.71
N ILE A 134 12.59 2.65 -4.67
CA ILE A 134 11.80 1.59 -5.28
C ILE A 134 12.32 1.36 -6.69
N THR A 135 12.54 0.10 -7.00
CA THR A 135 12.84 -0.38 -8.35
C THR A 135 11.77 -1.36 -8.80
N THR A 136 11.89 -1.86 -10.01
CA THR A 136 11.05 -2.94 -10.52
C THR A 136 11.66 -4.30 -10.22
N GLY A 137 10.81 -5.30 -9.97
CA GLY A 137 11.23 -6.66 -9.62
C GLY A 137 10.32 -7.72 -10.19
N VAL A 138 10.47 -8.93 -9.70
CA VAL A 138 9.65 -10.09 -10.11
C VAL A 138 8.44 -10.23 -9.21
N GLU A 139 7.31 -10.56 -9.81
CA GLU A 139 6.12 -10.93 -9.04
C GLU A 139 6.37 -12.22 -8.27
N GLY A 140 6.04 -12.26 -6.99
CA GLY A 140 6.22 -13.43 -6.15
C GLY A 140 5.09 -13.61 -5.14
N LYS A 141 4.89 -14.85 -4.69
CA LYS A 141 3.95 -15.13 -3.60
C LYS A 141 4.47 -14.54 -2.29
N ALA A 142 3.56 -14.21 -1.37
CA ALA A 142 3.93 -13.70 -0.05
C ALA A 142 4.87 -14.69 0.65
N GLY A 143 6.04 -14.20 1.09
CA GLY A 143 7.07 -15.00 1.73
C GLY A 143 8.30 -14.18 2.09
N ARG A 144 9.25 -14.76 2.81
CA ARG A 144 10.48 -14.07 3.23
C ARG A 144 11.29 -13.53 2.05
N GLU A 145 11.32 -14.27 0.94
CA GLU A 145 12.08 -13.92 -0.26
C GLU A 145 11.48 -12.71 -1.02
N THR A 146 10.20 -12.45 -0.83
CA THR A 146 9.46 -11.40 -1.53
C THR A 146 9.04 -10.26 -0.61
N ILE A 147 9.54 -10.20 0.62
CA ILE A 147 9.15 -9.17 1.60
C ILE A 147 9.41 -7.74 1.08
N SER A 148 10.42 -7.57 0.25
CA SER A 148 10.75 -6.30 -0.40
C SER A 148 9.72 -5.85 -1.45
N ASN A 149 8.80 -6.73 -1.87
CA ASN A 149 7.78 -6.42 -2.88
C ASN A 149 6.42 -6.06 -2.24
N TRP A 150 6.35 -6.04 -0.91
CA TRP A 150 5.13 -5.77 -0.18
C TRP A 150 5.12 -4.38 0.40
N PHE A 151 4.03 -3.68 0.15
CA PHE A 151 3.82 -2.30 0.53
C PHE A 151 2.48 -2.14 1.23
N LYS A 152 2.37 -1.09 2.05
CA LYS A 152 1.12 -0.70 2.69
C LYS A 152 0.78 0.73 2.30
N ILE A 153 -0.51 0.99 2.20
CA ILE A 153 -1.06 2.34 2.15
C ILE A 153 -1.49 2.66 3.58
N GLU A 154 -1.01 3.76 4.12
CA GLU A 154 -1.42 4.26 5.43
C GLU A 154 -2.01 5.64 5.29
N THR A 155 -2.96 5.98 6.14
CA THR A 155 -3.56 7.32 6.18
C THR A 155 -2.53 8.36 6.58
N TYR A 156 -2.65 9.55 6.00
CA TYR A 156 -1.86 10.72 6.34
C TYR A 156 -2.77 11.96 6.33
N GLY A 157 -2.95 12.59 7.52
CA GLY A 157 -3.96 13.62 7.66
C GLY A 157 -5.38 13.07 7.49
N ASP A 158 -6.28 13.90 7.01
CA ASP A 158 -7.71 13.56 6.92
C ASP A 158 -8.06 12.77 5.65
N ASP A 159 -7.41 13.09 4.51
CA ASP A 159 -7.80 12.59 3.19
C ASP A 159 -6.65 12.06 2.33
N ASP A 160 -5.43 12.13 2.84
CA ASP A 160 -4.24 11.77 2.09
C ASP A 160 -3.66 10.43 2.56
N TYR A 161 -2.74 9.90 1.78
CA TYR A 161 -2.09 8.62 2.06
C TYR A 161 -0.57 8.74 2.00
N LYS A 162 0.10 7.83 2.69
CA LYS A 162 1.53 7.58 2.55
C LYS A 162 1.76 6.11 2.20
N LEU A 163 2.79 5.86 1.42
CA LEU A 163 3.23 4.52 1.09
C LEU A 163 4.37 4.10 2.02
N VAL A 164 4.28 2.89 2.55
CA VAL A 164 5.28 2.27 3.43
C VAL A 164 5.63 0.88 2.91
N SER A 165 6.88 0.50 2.98
CA SER A 165 7.29 -0.89 2.68
C SER A 165 7.00 -1.82 3.85
N ALA A 166 6.82 -3.13 3.60
CA ALA A 166 6.54 -4.13 4.62
C ALA A 166 7.55 -4.15 5.79
N PRO A 167 8.86 -3.89 5.62
CA PRO A 167 9.77 -3.68 6.74
C PRO A 167 9.68 -2.29 7.38
N GLN A 168 8.55 -1.58 7.23
CA GLN A 168 8.24 -0.28 7.86
C GLN A 168 9.18 0.88 7.51
N CYS A 169 9.77 0.87 6.32
CA CYS A 169 10.47 2.03 5.81
C CYS A 169 9.52 2.94 5.05
N VAL A 170 9.50 4.23 5.37
CA VAL A 170 8.79 5.23 4.57
C VAL A 170 9.45 5.32 3.20
N ILE A 171 8.67 5.15 2.16
CA ILE A 171 9.16 5.09 0.78
C ILE A 171 9.35 6.48 0.23
N THR A 172 10.43 6.64 -0.48
CA THR A 172 10.73 7.86 -1.22
C THR A 172 10.88 7.52 -2.70
N ALA A 173 10.09 8.16 -3.56
CA ALA A 173 10.34 8.09 -4.99
C ALA A 173 11.60 8.90 -5.30
N LYS A 174 12.46 8.40 -6.20
CA LYS A 174 13.56 9.20 -6.73
C LYS A 174 12.98 10.41 -7.43
N SER A 175 13.25 11.60 -6.91
CA SER A 175 12.87 12.87 -7.53
C SER A 175 14.13 13.62 -7.90
N TYR A 176 14.14 14.27 -9.06
CA TYR A 176 15.18 15.22 -9.44
C TYR A 176 15.19 16.46 -8.53
N ALA A 177 14.12 16.68 -7.76
CA ALA A 177 14.01 17.73 -6.78
C ALA A 177 13.85 17.14 -5.38
N LYS A 178 14.79 17.45 -4.49
CA LYS A 178 14.86 17.12 -3.05
C LYS A 178 13.75 16.25 -2.46
N THR A 179 14.16 15.18 -1.86
CA THR A 179 13.46 14.05 -1.25
C THR A 179 12.42 14.40 -0.19
N TRP A 180 11.19 13.94 -0.40
CA TRP A 180 10.14 13.92 0.63
C TRP A 180 9.53 12.51 0.72
N ALA A 181 9.04 12.13 1.89
CA ALA A 181 8.17 10.96 2.00
C ALA A 181 7.03 11.12 0.98
N PHE A 182 6.73 10.05 0.20
CA PHE A 182 5.73 10.18 -0.85
C PHE A 182 4.34 10.18 -0.21
N LEU A 183 3.82 11.39 -0.01
CA LEU A 183 2.42 11.61 0.31
C LEU A 183 1.65 11.60 -1.00
N CYS A 184 0.63 10.78 -1.10
CA CYS A 184 -0.05 10.53 -2.37
C CYS A 184 -1.56 10.59 -2.26
N LYS A 185 -2.18 10.90 -3.39
CA LYS A 185 -3.60 10.70 -3.70
C LYS A 185 -3.71 9.64 -4.78
N MET A 186 -4.82 8.91 -4.76
CA MET A 186 -5.14 7.92 -5.78
C MET A 186 -6.14 8.53 -6.75
N GLU A 187 -5.85 8.47 -8.04
CA GLU A 187 -6.77 8.89 -9.10
C GLU A 187 -6.99 7.72 -10.06
N LYS A 188 -8.28 7.42 -10.37
CA LYS A 188 -8.63 6.34 -11.30
C LYS A 188 -8.15 6.71 -12.71
N ALA A 189 -7.48 5.78 -13.37
CA ALA A 189 -7.07 5.95 -14.75
C ALA A 189 -8.30 5.91 -15.67
N PHE A 190 -8.32 6.80 -16.66
CA PHE A 190 -9.43 6.91 -17.60
C PHE A 190 -9.48 5.67 -18.50
N GLY A 191 -10.63 4.97 -18.56
CA GLY A 191 -10.84 3.81 -19.45
C GLY A 191 -10.59 2.44 -18.83
N SER A 192 -10.44 2.32 -17.54
CA SER A 192 -10.32 1.03 -16.82
C SER A 192 -11.67 0.56 -16.25
N ASP A 193 -12.67 0.34 -17.13
CA ASP A 193 -13.94 -0.32 -16.78
C ASP A 193 -13.86 -1.83 -17.03
#